data_0efdf5ce1d9a9702e17b249a4d3166ee
#
_entry.id   0efdf5ce1d9a9702e17b249a4d3166ee
#
_cell.length_a   1.000
_cell.length_b   1.000
_cell.length_c   1.000
_cell.angle_alpha   90.00
_cell.angle_beta   90.00
_cell.angle_gamma   90.00
#
_symmetry.space_group_name_H-M   'P 1'
#
loop_
_entity.id
_entity.type
_entity.pdbx_description
1 polymer ?
#
loop_
_entity_poly.entity_id
_entity_poly.type
_entity_poly.pdbx_seq_one_letter_code
_entity_poly.pdbx_strand_id
1 'polypeptide(L)'
;LGTVHPPLLDRMEIIPLSGYTEEDKVHIARRFLIPRQLTEHGLTAAALKFDESALHAVIAEHTREAGVRNLERHIGTIARKVAAKVATAPADAPVEETVVGAEHVDDYLGPARFKKEVAFRTSMPGVATGLAWTEAGGDVLFIEASLLPGGKDQIILTGQLGGVMQESARAAVSHIRAHAAALGIDPTFLRDKDLHLHVP
;
A
#
# COMPACT_ATOMS: atom_id res chain seq x y z
N LEU A 1 -2.10 -0.06 21.36
CA LEU A 1 -2.47 0.24 22.76
C LEU A 1 -3.78 -0.45 23.19
N GLY A 2 -4.68 -0.78 22.25
CA GLY A 2 -5.97 -1.42 22.54
C GLY A 2 -5.90 -2.81 23.20
N THR A 3 -4.73 -3.44 23.19
CA THR A 3 -4.51 -4.75 23.82
C THR A 3 -3.89 -4.64 25.23
N VAL A 4 -3.51 -3.44 25.66
CA VAL A 4 -2.89 -3.22 26.97
C VAL A 4 -3.97 -2.93 28.00
N HIS A 5 -3.88 -3.58 29.17
CA HIS A 5 -4.88 -3.42 30.22
C HIS A 5 -4.89 -1.97 30.77
N PRO A 6 -6.09 -1.31 30.90
CA PRO A 6 -6.19 0.10 31.26
C PRO A 6 -5.38 0.51 32.52
N PRO A 7 -5.42 -0.21 33.67
CA PRO A 7 -4.62 0.13 34.83
C PRO A 7 -3.11 0.12 34.59
N LEU A 8 -2.64 -0.60 33.56
CA LEU A 8 -1.23 -0.58 33.18
C LEU A 8 -0.91 0.67 32.35
N LEU A 9 -1.80 1.05 31.42
CA LEU A 9 -1.67 2.27 30.63
C LEU A 9 -1.56 3.52 31.51
N ASP A 10 -2.34 3.59 32.59
CA ASP A 10 -2.33 4.72 33.54
C ASP A 10 -0.99 4.88 34.28
N ARG A 11 -0.14 3.85 34.28
CA ARG A 11 1.16 3.83 34.94
C ARG A 11 2.34 3.89 33.99
N MET A 12 2.08 3.96 32.68
CA MET A 12 3.12 3.95 31.63
C MET A 12 3.20 5.35 31.00
N GLU A 13 4.41 5.76 30.71
CA GLU A 13 4.64 6.85 29.77
C GLU A 13 4.54 6.29 28.34
N ILE A 14 3.67 6.87 27.54
CA ILE A 14 3.45 6.47 26.15
C ILE A 14 4.26 7.38 25.24
N ILE A 15 5.28 6.82 24.58
CA ILE A 15 6.08 7.53 23.58
C ILE A 15 5.61 7.06 22.19
N PRO A 16 4.81 7.87 21.47
CA PRO A 16 4.36 7.51 20.13
C PRO A 16 5.51 7.64 19.12
N LEU A 17 5.78 6.57 18.39
CA LEU A 17 6.67 6.60 17.25
C LEU A 17 5.82 6.47 15.99
N SER A 18 5.80 7.51 15.16
CA SER A 18 5.13 7.49 13.86
C SER A 18 5.92 6.64 12.86
N GLY A 19 5.24 6.05 11.88
CA GLY A 19 5.89 5.46 10.72
C GLY A 19 6.55 6.53 9.84
N TYR A 20 7.44 6.08 8.98
CA TYR A 20 8.10 6.94 7.99
C TYR A 20 7.19 7.16 6.77
N THR A 21 7.20 8.38 6.24
CA THR A 21 6.60 8.68 4.93
C THR A 21 7.43 8.06 3.81
N GLU A 22 6.89 8.02 2.60
CA GLU A 22 7.63 7.54 1.42
C GLU A 22 8.92 8.37 1.20
N GLU A 23 8.82 9.69 1.36
CA GLU A 23 9.98 10.61 1.23
C GLU A 23 11.03 10.36 2.31
N ASP A 24 10.60 10.17 3.58
CA ASP A 24 11.53 9.81 4.65
C ASP A 24 12.26 8.51 4.35
N LYS A 25 11.54 7.50 3.83
CA LYS A 25 12.12 6.20 3.45
C LYS A 25 13.16 6.33 2.34
N VAL A 26 12.90 7.18 1.33
CA VAL A 26 13.89 7.49 0.27
C VAL A 26 15.14 8.14 0.85
N HIS A 27 14.97 9.12 1.74
CA HIS A 27 16.11 9.76 2.42
C HIS A 27 16.91 8.79 3.27
N ILE A 28 16.23 7.95 4.05
CA ILE A 28 16.86 6.91 4.89
C ILE A 28 17.61 5.90 4.00
N ALA A 29 16.98 5.46 2.91
CA ALA A 29 17.61 4.53 1.97
C ALA A 29 18.91 5.08 1.41
N ARG A 30 18.91 6.30 0.89
CA ARG A 30 20.08 6.95 0.31
C ARG A 30 21.20 7.18 1.31
N ARG A 31 20.84 7.70 2.49
CA ARG A 31 21.84 8.13 3.47
C ARG A 31 22.42 6.99 4.29
N PHE A 32 21.65 5.94 4.55
CA PHE A 32 22.02 4.90 5.50
C PHE A 32 21.98 3.49 4.92
N LEU A 33 20.86 3.09 4.26
CA LEU A 33 20.68 1.69 3.89
C LEU A 33 21.55 1.30 2.71
N ILE A 34 21.61 2.09 1.65
CA ILE A 34 22.41 1.80 0.46
C ILE A 34 23.90 1.72 0.83
N PRO A 35 24.53 2.73 1.47
CA PRO A 35 25.94 2.66 1.84
C PRO A 35 26.27 1.43 2.71
N ARG A 36 25.39 1.11 3.65
CA ARG A 36 25.53 -0.07 4.50
C ARG A 36 25.48 -1.35 3.68
N GLN A 37 24.47 -1.51 2.83
CA GLN A 37 24.32 -2.72 2.02
C GLN A 37 25.43 -2.88 0.97
N LEU A 38 25.97 -1.81 0.42
CA LEU A 38 27.16 -1.86 -0.44
C LEU A 38 28.36 -2.42 0.34
N THR A 39 28.62 -1.91 1.52
CA THR A 39 29.72 -2.37 2.38
C THR A 39 29.54 -3.85 2.78
N GLU A 40 28.35 -4.25 3.22
CA GLU A 40 28.05 -5.62 3.62
C GLU A 40 28.22 -6.64 2.48
N HIS A 41 28.03 -6.22 1.23
CA HIS A 41 28.16 -7.09 0.06
C HIS A 41 29.46 -6.87 -0.73
N GLY A 42 30.41 -6.10 -0.19
CA GLY A 42 31.72 -5.87 -0.82
C GLY A 42 31.66 -5.07 -2.13
N LEU A 43 30.62 -4.27 -2.31
CA LEU A 43 30.46 -3.40 -3.48
C LEU A 43 30.96 -1.98 -3.19
N THR A 44 31.51 -1.33 -4.23
CA THR A 44 31.82 0.09 -4.19
C THR A 44 30.64 0.93 -4.65
N ALA A 45 30.60 2.21 -4.28
CA ALA A 45 29.60 3.15 -4.76
C ALA A 45 29.64 3.36 -6.29
N ALA A 46 30.75 2.98 -6.94
CA ALA A 46 30.88 3.01 -8.39
C ALA A 46 30.28 1.76 -9.07
N ALA A 47 30.13 0.64 -8.34
CA ALA A 47 29.63 -0.60 -8.91
C ALA A 47 28.10 -0.66 -8.96
N LEU A 48 27.40 -0.02 -8.02
CA LEU A 48 25.95 -0.03 -7.93
C LEU A 48 25.41 1.34 -7.52
N LYS A 49 24.50 1.86 -8.33
CA LYS A 49 23.72 3.07 -8.05
C LYS A 49 22.23 2.80 -8.15
N PHE A 50 21.46 3.52 -7.34
CA PHE A 50 20.02 3.52 -7.39
C PHE A 50 19.51 4.89 -7.83
N ASP A 51 18.70 4.91 -8.87
CA ASP A 51 17.93 6.09 -9.21
C ASP A 51 16.84 6.31 -8.17
N GLU A 52 16.37 7.54 -8.06
CA GLU A 52 15.25 7.88 -7.16
C GLU A 52 13.98 7.11 -7.53
N SER A 53 13.73 6.98 -8.83
CA SER A 53 12.61 6.21 -9.37
C SER A 53 12.61 4.75 -8.91
N ALA A 54 13.78 4.11 -8.80
CA ALA A 54 13.90 2.74 -8.31
C ALA A 54 13.55 2.65 -6.82
N LEU A 55 13.97 3.63 -6.01
CA LEU A 55 13.63 3.64 -4.58
C LEU A 55 12.13 3.81 -4.38
N HIS A 56 11.50 4.71 -5.13
CA HIS A 56 10.06 4.88 -5.12
C HIS A 56 9.33 3.59 -5.55
N ALA A 57 9.78 2.91 -6.60
CA ALA A 57 9.21 1.64 -7.04
C ALA A 57 9.35 0.56 -5.97
N VAL A 58 10.54 0.40 -5.36
CA VAL A 58 10.74 -0.58 -4.27
C VAL A 58 9.82 -0.28 -3.09
N ILE A 59 9.71 0.99 -2.67
CA ILE A 59 8.87 1.38 -1.52
C ILE A 59 7.40 1.13 -1.82
N ALA A 60 6.91 1.59 -2.97
CA ALA A 60 5.49 1.58 -3.31
C ALA A 60 4.98 0.20 -3.72
N GLU A 61 5.83 -0.60 -4.43
CA GLU A 61 5.39 -1.81 -5.11
C GLU A 61 5.89 -3.10 -4.43
N HIS A 62 6.93 -3.02 -3.59
CA HIS A 62 7.52 -4.20 -2.95
C HIS A 62 7.49 -4.15 -1.42
N THR A 63 7.15 -3.00 -0.80
CA THR A 63 7.06 -2.89 0.66
C THR A 63 5.69 -2.40 1.12
N ARG A 64 5.26 -2.87 2.31
CA ARG A 64 4.08 -2.39 3.03
C ARG A 64 4.40 -2.43 4.51
N GLU A 65 5.07 -1.39 5.00
CA GLU A 65 5.56 -1.33 6.38
C GLU A 65 5.65 0.12 6.88
N ALA A 66 5.46 0.34 8.17
CA ALA A 66 5.66 1.64 8.81
C ALA A 66 7.15 2.03 8.91
N GLY A 67 8.03 1.05 9.04
CA GLY A 67 9.48 1.20 9.12
C GLY A 67 10.19 1.05 7.78
N VAL A 68 11.45 0.60 7.83
CA VAL A 68 12.34 0.43 6.66
C VAL A 68 13.01 -0.94 6.59
N ARG A 69 12.54 -1.92 7.37
CA ARG A 69 13.18 -3.25 7.47
C ARG A 69 13.08 -4.05 6.17
N ASN A 70 11.92 -4.06 5.55
CA ASN A 70 11.74 -4.75 4.27
C ASN A 70 12.42 -3.98 3.14
N LEU A 71 12.40 -2.65 3.18
CA LEU A 71 13.15 -1.80 2.25
C LEU A 71 14.65 -2.14 2.30
N GLU A 72 15.24 -2.24 3.50
CA GLU A 72 16.64 -2.66 3.66
C GLU A 72 16.90 -4.05 3.07
N ARG A 73 16.00 -5.01 3.32
CA ARG A 73 16.11 -6.38 2.77
C ARG A 73 16.05 -6.41 1.24
N HIS A 74 15.22 -5.58 0.63
CA HIS A 74 15.11 -5.49 -0.82
C HIS A 74 16.35 -4.83 -1.43
N ILE A 75 16.84 -3.74 -0.85
CA ILE A 75 18.12 -3.12 -1.24
C ILE A 75 19.26 -4.14 -1.13
N GLY A 76 19.34 -4.89 -0.03
CA GLY A 76 20.33 -5.96 0.16
C GLY A 76 20.17 -7.11 -0.85
N THR A 77 18.95 -7.41 -1.28
CA THR A 77 18.72 -8.43 -2.32
C THR A 77 19.25 -7.97 -3.67
N ILE A 78 19.03 -6.71 -4.04
CA ILE A 78 19.57 -6.12 -5.27
C ILE A 78 21.10 -6.08 -5.19
N ALA A 79 21.66 -5.56 -4.10
CA ALA A 79 23.11 -5.49 -3.89
C ALA A 79 23.77 -6.88 -4.00
N ARG A 80 23.18 -7.90 -3.40
CA ARG A 80 23.66 -9.29 -3.44
C ARG A 80 23.67 -9.87 -4.86
N LYS A 81 22.63 -9.62 -5.66
CA LYS A 81 22.56 -10.06 -7.06
C LYS A 81 23.62 -9.34 -7.91
N VAL A 82 23.84 -8.05 -7.69
CA VAL A 82 24.91 -7.30 -8.38
C VAL A 82 26.28 -7.79 -7.95
N ALA A 83 26.50 -8.02 -6.65
CA ALA A 83 27.78 -8.58 -6.15
C ALA A 83 28.08 -9.95 -6.77
N ALA A 84 27.07 -10.82 -6.90
CA ALA A 84 27.23 -12.12 -7.56
C ALA A 84 27.60 -11.94 -9.05
N LYS A 85 26.99 -10.98 -9.76
CA LYS A 85 27.31 -10.67 -11.16
C LYS A 85 28.75 -10.19 -11.30
N VAL A 86 29.20 -9.28 -10.42
CA VAL A 86 30.58 -8.79 -10.40
C VAL A 86 31.57 -9.91 -10.09
N ALA A 87 31.26 -10.77 -9.11
CA ALA A 87 32.15 -11.88 -8.71
C ALA A 87 32.27 -12.99 -9.76
N THR A 88 31.30 -13.13 -10.65
CA THR A 88 31.31 -14.12 -11.76
C THR A 88 31.89 -13.55 -13.05
N ALA A 89 32.13 -12.26 -13.11
CA ALA A 89 32.81 -11.64 -14.27
C ALA A 89 34.29 -12.07 -14.35
N PRO A 90 34.90 -12.11 -15.56
CA PRO A 90 36.32 -12.37 -15.72
C PRO A 90 37.17 -11.40 -14.86
N ALA A 91 38.27 -11.89 -14.26
CA ALA A 91 39.11 -11.11 -13.36
C ALA A 91 39.67 -9.81 -13.98
N ASP A 92 39.87 -9.80 -15.30
CA ASP A 92 40.39 -8.67 -16.06
C ASP A 92 39.25 -7.76 -16.62
N ALA A 93 37.98 -8.10 -16.38
CA ALA A 93 36.87 -7.27 -16.86
C ALA A 93 36.75 -6.01 -16.00
N PRO A 94 36.55 -4.83 -16.60
CA PRO A 94 36.24 -3.63 -15.84
C PRO A 94 34.90 -3.85 -15.09
N VAL A 95 34.87 -3.38 -13.83
CA VAL A 95 33.64 -3.38 -13.07
C VAL A 95 32.71 -2.33 -13.71
N GLU A 96 31.73 -2.82 -14.46
CA GLU A 96 30.72 -1.96 -15.05
C GLU A 96 29.78 -1.42 -13.97
N GLU A 97 29.50 -0.12 -14.03
CA GLU A 97 28.52 0.52 -13.18
C GLU A 97 27.12 -0.05 -13.48
N THR A 98 26.47 -0.58 -12.47
CA THR A 98 25.07 -0.99 -12.55
C THR A 98 24.18 0.12 -11.99
N VAL A 99 23.38 0.75 -12.84
CA VAL A 99 22.37 1.72 -12.43
C VAL A 99 21.01 1.02 -12.41
N VAL A 100 20.36 1.04 -11.26
CA VAL A 100 19.02 0.45 -11.09
C VAL A 100 18.00 1.57 -11.17
N GLY A 101 17.23 1.61 -12.25
CA GLY A 101 16.02 2.42 -12.43
C GLY A 101 14.75 1.65 -12.04
N ALA A 102 13.60 2.31 -12.06
CA ALA A 102 12.31 1.68 -11.75
C ALA A 102 12.02 0.45 -12.63
N GLU A 103 12.37 0.54 -13.92
CA GLU A 103 12.20 -0.51 -14.92
C GLU A 103 13.00 -1.79 -14.65
N HIS A 104 14.06 -1.68 -13.85
CA HIS A 104 14.93 -2.81 -13.51
C HIS A 104 14.56 -3.49 -12.19
N VAL A 105 13.65 -2.91 -11.39
CA VAL A 105 13.33 -3.43 -10.05
C VAL A 105 12.76 -4.83 -10.12
N ASP A 106 11.87 -5.08 -11.09
CA ASP A 106 11.25 -6.39 -11.27
C ASP A 106 12.25 -7.50 -11.66
N ASP A 107 13.34 -7.16 -12.36
CA ASP A 107 14.41 -8.11 -12.71
C ASP A 107 15.14 -8.61 -11.44
N TYR A 108 15.24 -7.75 -10.45
CA TYR A 108 15.91 -8.07 -9.19
C TYR A 108 14.98 -8.65 -8.13
N LEU A 109 13.76 -8.14 -7.99
CA LEU A 109 12.85 -8.48 -6.90
C LEU A 109 11.69 -9.39 -7.32
N GLY A 110 11.52 -9.61 -8.64
CA GLY A 110 10.35 -10.25 -9.21
C GLY A 110 9.18 -9.27 -9.39
N PRO A 111 8.03 -9.73 -9.87
CA PRO A 111 6.91 -8.85 -10.18
C PRO A 111 6.41 -8.10 -8.95
N ALA A 112 5.96 -6.86 -9.18
CA ALA A 112 5.40 -5.99 -8.16
C ALA A 112 4.32 -6.70 -7.33
N ARG A 113 4.46 -6.65 -6.00
CA ARG A 113 3.53 -7.28 -5.06
C ARG A 113 2.31 -6.41 -4.79
N PHE A 114 2.49 -5.09 -4.87
CA PHE A 114 1.48 -4.10 -4.56
C PHE A 114 1.31 -3.18 -5.77
N LYS A 115 0.31 -3.44 -6.60
CA LYS A 115 0.00 -2.56 -7.74
C LYS A 115 -0.97 -1.47 -7.29
N LYS A 116 -0.65 -0.22 -7.59
CA LYS A 116 -1.61 0.89 -7.43
C LYS A 116 -2.64 0.81 -8.57
N GLU A 117 -3.75 0.11 -8.36
CA GLU A 117 -4.86 0.04 -9.34
C GLU A 117 -5.71 1.33 -9.40
N VAL A 118 -5.16 2.46 -8.99
CA VAL A 118 -5.92 3.69 -8.74
C VAL A 118 -6.52 4.30 -10.01
N ALA A 119 -5.86 4.15 -11.15
CA ALA A 119 -6.24 4.91 -12.35
C ALA A 119 -7.49 4.40 -13.09
N PHE A 120 -7.80 3.11 -13.00
CA PHE A 120 -8.87 2.50 -13.80
C PHE A 120 -10.25 2.46 -13.10
N ARG A 121 -10.29 2.50 -11.77
CA ARG A 121 -11.54 2.29 -11.03
C ARG A 121 -12.30 3.56 -10.67
N THR A 122 -11.68 4.73 -10.77
CA THR A 122 -12.28 6.02 -10.30
C THR A 122 -13.42 6.54 -11.17
N SER A 123 -13.60 6.03 -12.38
CA SER A 123 -14.66 6.48 -13.32
C SER A 123 -15.77 5.46 -13.55
N MET A 124 -15.76 4.33 -12.84
CA MET A 124 -16.80 3.30 -13.02
C MET A 124 -18.03 3.63 -12.17
N PRO A 125 -19.26 3.59 -12.74
CA PRO A 125 -20.48 3.70 -11.96
C PRO A 125 -20.55 2.59 -10.89
N GLY A 126 -20.96 2.96 -9.69
CA GLY A 126 -21.00 2.02 -8.55
C GLY A 126 -19.69 1.86 -7.82
N VAL A 127 -18.64 2.60 -8.18
CA VAL A 127 -17.35 2.57 -7.46
C VAL A 127 -17.08 3.94 -6.86
N ALA A 128 -16.75 3.98 -5.57
CA ALA A 128 -16.34 5.18 -4.88
C ALA A 128 -14.95 4.97 -4.24
N THR A 129 -14.11 5.99 -4.35
CA THR A 129 -12.79 5.98 -3.72
C THR A 129 -12.92 6.33 -2.25
N GLY A 130 -12.43 5.46 -1.39
CA GLY A 130 -12.28 5.68 0.05
C GLY A 130 -10.81 5.83 0.42
N LEU A 131 -10.56 6.42 1.59
CA LEU A 131 -9.24 6.49 2.20
C LEU A 131 -9.25 5.64 3.47
N ALA A 132 -8.28 4.76 3.58
CA ALA A 132 -8.04 3.98 4.78
C ALA A 132 -6.72 4.38 5.42
N TRP A 133 -6.68 4.41 6.75
CA TRP A 133 -5.44 4.54 7.48
C TRP A 133 -4.95 3.14 7.87
N THR A 134 -3.68 2.85 7.59
CA THR A 134 -3.01 1.61 7.93
C THR A 134 -1.73 1.90 8.72
N GLU A 135 -1.17 0.90 9.36
CA GLU A 135 0.14 1.06 10.04
C GLU A 135 1.26 1.47 9.07
N ALA A 136 1.11 1.17 7.79
CA ALA A 136 2.06 1.56 6.73
C ALA A 136 1.80 2.96 6.16
N GLY A 137 0.74 3.65 6.61
CA GLY A 137 0.32 4.98 6.12
C GLY A 137 -1.09 4.97 5.55
N GLY A 138 -1.45 6.02 4.81
CA GLY A 138 -2.72 6.11 4.10
C GLY A 138 -2.76 5.17 2.90
N ASP A 139 -3.89 4.50 2.70
CA ASP A 139 -4.13 3.64 1.55
C ASP A 139 -5.45 4.03 0.88
N VAL A 140 -5.52 3.82 -0.43
CA VAL A 140 -6.72 4.06 -1.22
C VAL A 140 -7.45 2.73 -1.37
N LEU A 141 -8.73 2.72 -1.02
CA LEU A 141 -9.60 1.57 -1.22
C LEU A 141 -10.77 1.94 -2.13
N PHE A 142 -11.33 0.97 -2.81
CA PHE A 142 -12.47 1.15 -3.67
C PHE A 142 -13.69 0.48 -3.04
N ILE A 143 -14.69 1.31 -2.72
CA ILE A 143 -15.98 0.86 -2.23
C ILE A 143 -16.84 0.57 -3.44
N GLU A 144 -17.23 -0.68 -3.62
CA GLU A 144 -18.03 -1.11 -4.76
C GLU A 144 -19.49 -1.33 -4.33
N ALA A 145 -20.42 -0.74 -5.06
CA ALA A 145 -21.84 -0.85 -4.83
C ALA A 145 -22.56 -1.37 -6.08
N SER A 146 -23.35 -2.43 -5.94
CA SER A 146 -24.12 -3.03 -7.02
C SER A 146 -25.56 -3.26 -6.59
N LEU A 147 -26.51 -2.98 -7.49
CA LEU A 147 -27.91 -3.28 -7.31
C LEU A 147 -28.23 -4.62 -7.98
N LEU A 148 -28.70 -5.58 -7.21
CA LEU A 148 -29.07 -6.92 -7.64
C LEU A 148 -30.59 -7.00 -7.84
N PRO A 149 -31.11 -7.18 -9.06
CA PRO A 149 -32.54 -7.27 -9.32
C PRO A 149 -33.14 -8.57 -8.75
N GLY A 150 -34.42 -8.53 -8.39
CA GLY A 150 -35.15 -9.68 -7.80
C GLY A 150 -34.88 -9.92 -6.32
N GLY A 151 -34.27 -8.93 -5.64
CA GLY A 151 -33.96 -8.96 -4.22
C GLY A 151 -35.15 -8.67 -3.31
N LYS A 152 -34.89 -8.60 -2.01
CA LYS A 152 -35.84 -8.31 -0.93
C LYS A 152 -35.53 -7.03 -0.18
N ASP A 153 -34.99 -6.04 -0.87
CA ASP A 153 -34.53 -4.74 -0.30
C ASP A 153 -33.44 -4.89 0.78
N GLN A 154 -32.63 -5.94 0.68
CA GLN A 154 -31.59 -6.24 1.65
C GLN A 154 -30.28 -5.50 1.33
N ILE A 155 -29.50 -5.22 2.38
CA ILE A 155 -28.13 -4.71 2.26
C ILE A 155 -27.18 -5.86 2.54
N ILE A 156 -26.48 -6.31 1.52
CA ILE A 156 -25.45 -7.34 1.58
C ILE A 156 -24.10 -6.64 1.73
N LEU A 157 -23.40 -6.90 2.83
CA LEU A 157 -22.10 -6.30 3.11
C LEU A 157 -21.02 -7.37 3.02
N THR A 158 -19.96 -7.12 2.25
CA THR A 158 -18.82 -8.03 2.11
C THR A 158 -17.51 -7.27 2.21
N GLY A 159 -16.43 -7.98 2.59
CA GLY A 159 -15.11 -7.44 2.77
C GLY A 159 -14.73 -7.25 4.24
N GLN A 160 -13.75 -6.39 4.50
CA GLN A 160 -13.21 -6.18 5.85
C GLN A 160 -13.95 -5.05 6.60
N LEU A 161 -15.22 -5.25 6.88
CA LEU A 161 -16.03 -4.27 7.59
C LEU A 161 -16.16 -4.65 9.09
N GLY A 162 -15.53 -3.85 9.94
CA GLY A 162 -15.82 -3.87 11.37
C GLY A 162 -17.23 -3.34 11.67
N GLY A 163 -17.73 -3.52 12.89
CA GLY A 163 -19.10 -3.14 13.29
C GLY A 163 -19.45 -1.69 12.95
N VAL A 164 -18.54 -0.75 13.21
CA VAL A 164 -18.72 0.69 12.90
C VAL A 164 -18.92 0.92 11.41
N MET A 165 -18.14 0.25 10.55
CA MET A 165 -18.29 0.39 9.10
C MET A 165 -19.58 -0.21 8.58
N GLN A 166 -20.06 -1.30 9.18
CA GLN A 166 -21.37 -1.89 8.84
C GLN A 166 -22.52 -0.94 9.18
N GLU A 167 -22.46 -0.29 10.35
CA GLU A 167 -23.42 0.74 10.74
C GLU A 167 -23.35 1.96 9.82
N SER A 168 -22.14 2.41 9.47
CA SER A 168 -21.91 3.50 8.51
C SER A 168 -22.55 3.22 7.15
N ALA A 169 -22.38 2.02 6.63
CA ALA A 169 -22.99 1.60 5.38
C ALA A 169 -24.53 1.66 5.43
N ARG A 170 -25.13 1.16 6.51
CA ARG A 170 -26.59 1.22 6.73
C ARG A 170 -27.09 2.67 6.88
N ALA A 171 -26.35 3.50 7.62
CA ALA A 171 -26.66 4.91 7.78
C ALA A 171 -26.59 5.67 6.43
N ALA A 172 -25.58 5.39 5.60
CA ALA A 172 -25.46 5.97 4.27
C ALA A 172 -26.65 5.62 3.37
N VAL A 173 -27.09 4.37 3.35
CA VAL A 173 -28.28 3.95 2.59
C VAL A 173 -29.55 4.64 3.12
N SER A 174 -29.70 4.76 4.42
CA SER A 174 -30.83 5.47 5.04
C SER A 174 -30.83 6.96 4.66
N HIS A 175 -29.66 7.59 4.66
CA HIS A 175 -29.48 8.98 4.24
C HIS A 175 -29.86 9.17 2.78
N ILE A 176 -29.37 8.32 1.86
CA ILE A 176 -29.71 8.38 0.43
C ILE A 176 -31.22 8.24 0.24
N ARG A 177 -31.88 7.29 0.92
CA ARG A 177 -33.34 7.12 0.84
C ARG A 177 -34.09 8.35 1.32
N ALA A 178 -33.69 8.94 2.43
CA ALA A 178 -34.33 10.13 2.99
C ALA A 178 -34.18 11.36 2.11
N HIS A 179 -33.08 11.46 1.35
CA HIS A 179 -32.76 12.62 0.53
C HIS A 179 -32.80 12.32 -0.97
N ALA A 180 -33.41 11.22 -1.38
CA ALA A 180 -33.44 10.74 -2.75
C ALA A 180 -33.87 11.83 -3.76
N ALA A 181 -34.93 12.55 -3.46
CA ALA A 181 -35.44 13.63 -4.31
C ALA A 181 -34.41 14.75 -4.52
N ALA A 182 -33.72 15.17 -3.46
CA ALA A 182 -32.68 16.20 -3.52
C ALA A 182 -31.42 15.73 -4.29
N LEU A 183 -31.16 14.42 -4.29
CA LEU A 183 -30.05 13.78 -4.99
C LEU A 183 -30.40 13.39 -6.43
N GLY A 184 -31.65 13.63 -6.89
CA GLY A 184 -32.11 13.22 -8.21
C GLY A 184 -32.22 11.71 -8.39
N ILE A 185 -32.40 10.98 -7.29
CA ILE A 185 -32.50 9.51 -7.25
C ILE A 185 -33.99 9.13 -7.08
N ASP A 186 -34.44 8.09 -7.78
CA ASP A 186 -35.76 7.52 -7.56
C ASP A 186 -35.88 7.05 -6.10
N PRO A 187 -36.85 7.54 -5.30
CA PRO A 187 -37.07 7.07 -3.93
C PRO A 187 -37.30 5.56 -3.81
N THR A 188 -37.69 4.90 -4.89
CA THR A 188 -37.92 3.46 -4.96
C THR A 188 -36.75 2.67 -5.55
N PHE A 189 -35.57 3.27 -5.65
CA PHE A 189 -34.41 2.67 -6.32
C PHE A 189 -33.98 1.30 -5.77
N LEU A 190 -34.33 0.99 -4.51
CA LEU A 190 -34.07 -0.31 -3.89
C LEU A 190 -35.27 -1.28 -3.97
N ARG A 191 -36.45 -0.86 -4.49
CA ARG A 191 -37.61 -1.73 -4.55
C ARG A 191 -37.32 -2.98 -5.40
N ASP A 192 -37.56 -4.15 -4.87
CA ASP A 192 -37.32 -5.47 -5.49
C ASP A 192 -35.83 -5.66 -5.93
N LYS A 193 -34.90 -5.03 -5.20
CA LYS A 193 -33.46 -5.14 -5.44
C LYS A 193 -32.73 -5.28 -4.11
N ASP A 194 -31.65 -6.06 -4.11
CA ASP A 194 -30.69 -6.04 -3.01
C ASP A 194 -29.53 -5.09 -3.36
N LEU A 195 -29.01 -4.40 -2.36
CA LEU A 195 -27.81 -3.60 -2.48
C LEU A 195 -26.63 -4.41 -1.95
N HIS A 196 -25.70 -4.78 -2.84
CA HIS A 196 -24.44 -5.39 -2.44
C HIS A 196 -23.37 -4.30 -2.34
N LEU A 197 -22.74 -4.18 -1.20
CA LEU A 197 -21.67 -3.24 -0.90
C LEU A 197 -20.42 -4.01 -0.49
N HIS A 198 -19.35 -3.83 -1.25
CA HIS A 198 -18.07 -4.48 -1.00
C HIS A 198 -17.01 -3.45 -0.61
N VAL A 199 -16.30 -3.72 0.49
CA VAL A 199 -15.16 -2.92 0.97
C VAL A 199 -13.99 -3.87 1.15
N PRO A 200 -13.01 -3.88 0.24
CA PRO A 200 -11.89 -4.82 0.23
C PRO A 200 -10.94 -4.68 1.43
#